data_10b75df3ea2d012740b274a471122a82
#
_entry.id   10b75df3ea2d012740b274a471122a82
#
_cell.length_a   1.000
_cell.length_b   1.000
_cell.length_c   1.000
_cell.angle_alpha   90.00
_cell.angle_beta   90.00
_cell.angle_gamma   90.00
#
_symmetry.space_group_name_H-M   'P 1'
#
loop_
_entity.id
_entity.type
_entity.pdbx_description
1 polymer ?
#
loop_
_entity_poly.entity_id
_entity_poly.type
_entity_poly.pdbx_seq_one_letter_code
_entity_poly.pdbx_strand_id
1 'polypeptide(L)'
;KALFEFLGKNTKFPAIAKDAGIQGIVYVQFVVMEDGSINPDMVEILRGVHPALDQEAIRVVKSMPKWSPGKQRGKAVRVYYKLPFRFTLK
;
A
#
# COMPACT_ATOMS: atom_id res chain seq x y z
N LYS A 1 7.26 0.40 11.57
CA LYS A 1 8.41 1.27 11.75
C LYS A 1 9.02 1.61 10.42
N ALA A 2 9.87 0.73 9.87
CA ALA A 2 10.44 1.01 8.55
C ALA A 2 9.34 1.15 7.51
N LEU A 3 8.28 0.36 7.62
CA LEU A 3 7.15 0.44 6.71
C LEU A 3 6.46 1.80 6.79
N PHE A 4 6.17 2.27 8.00
CA PHE A 4 5.49 3.56 8.16
C PHE A 4 6.36 4.71 7.67
N GLU A 5 7.68 4.61 7.88
CA GLU A 5 8.61 5.61 7.36
C GLU A 5 8.60 5.61 5.83
N PHE A 6 8.61 4.42 5.22
CA PHE A 6 8.54 4.31 3.77
C PHE A 6 7.25 4.94 3.23
N LEU A 7 6.12 4.63 3.85
CA LEU A 7 4.83 5.17 3.43
C LEU A 7 4.82 6.69 3.58
N GLY A 8 5.33 7.22 4.69
CA GLY A 8 5.36 8.65 4.92
C GLY A 8 6.22 9.40 3.92
N LYS A 9 7.33 8.80 3.48
CA LYS A 9 8.24 9.43 2.54
C LYS A 9 7.77 9.32 1.09
N ASN A 10 7.08 8.24 0.75
CA ASN A 10 6.77 7.91 -0.65
C ASN A 10 5.33 8.13 -1.05
N THR A 11 4.43 8.27 -0.08
CA THR A 11 3.03 8.55 -0.37
C THR A 11 2.85 10.04 -0.59
N LYS A 12 2.38 10.42 -1.78
CA LYS A 12 2.16 11.80 -2.12
C LYS A 12 0.68 12.08 -2.22
N PHE A 13 0.25 13.26 -1.75
CA PHE A 13 -1.15 13.64 -1.89
C PHE A 13 -1.35 14.14 -3.31
N PRO A 14 -2.14 13.45 -4.14
CA PRO A 14 -2.34 13.89 -5.53
C PRO A 14 -2.94 15.29 -5.60
N ALA A 15 -2.40 16.11 -6.49
CA ALA A 15 -2.84 17.50 -6.61
C ALA A 15 -4.33 17.61 -6.93
N ILE A 16 -4.83 16.70 -7.79
CA ILE A 16 -6.24 16.73 -8.18
C ILE A 16 -7.16 16.49 -6.98
N ALA A 17 -6.77 15.59 -6.08
CA ALA A 17 -7.54 15.32 -4.87
C ALA A 17 -7.40 16.47 -3.86
N LYS A 18 -6.19 17.03 -3.75
CA LYS A 18 -5.95 18.15 -2.85
C LYS A 18 -6.77 19.36 -3.26
N ASP A 19 -6.78 19.69 -4.54
CA ASP A 19 -7.53 20.84 -5.06
C ASP A 19 -9.04 20.67 -4.87
N ALA A 20 -9.51 19.42 -4.94
CA ALA A 20 -10.94 19.13 -4.76
C ALA A 20 -11.33 18.93 -3.29
N GLY A 21 -10.38 19.02 -2.37
CA GLY A 21 -10.65 18.83 -0.94
C GLY A 21 -10.99 17.40 -0.57
N ILE A 22 -10.53 16.42 -1.36
CA ILE A 22 -10.86 15.02 -1.14
C ILE A 22 -9.84 14.41 -0.18
N GLN A 23 -10.34 13.77 0.88
CA GLN A 23 -9.50 13.07 1.84
C GLN A 23 -10.21 11.83 2.33
N GLY A 24 -9.47 10.93 2.95
CA GLY A 24 -10.02 9.68 3.47
C GLY A 24 -8.97 8.61 3.60
N ILE A 25 -9.43 7.39 3.87
CA ILE A 25 -8.55 6.26 4.05
C ILE A 25 -8.82 5.23 2.94
N VAL A 26 -7.77 4.87 2.22
CA VAL A 26 -7.83 3.83 1.18
C VAL A 26 -7.29 2.54 1.78
N TYR A 27 -8.06 1.47 1.70
CA TYR A 27 -7.64 0.17 2.21
C TYR A 27 -7.15 -0.67 1.04
N VAL A 28 -5.89 -1.10 1.10
CA VAL A 28 -5.25 -1.86 0.04
C VAL A 28 -4.86 -3.23 0.56
N GLN A 29 -5.16 -4.26 -0.23
CA GLN A 29 -4.68 -5.61 0.05
C GLN A 29 -3.60 -5.95 -0.96
N PHE A 30 -2.53 -6.56 -0.49
CA PHE A 30 -1.46 -7.01 -1.37
C PHE A 30 -0.85 -8.29 -0.81
N VAL A 31 -0.06 -8.95 -1.65
CA VAL A 31 0.52 -10.25 -1.31
C VAL A 31 2.03 -10.12 -1.31
N VAL A 32 2.64 -10.55 -0.19
CA VAL A 32 4.09 -10.70 -0.11
C VAL A 32 4.39 -12.16 -0.43
N MET A 33 5.15 -12.37 -1.49
CA MET A 33 5.48 -13.70 -1.97
C MET A 33 6.54 -14.35 -1.09
N GLU A 34 6.82 -15.61 -1.36
CA GLU A 34 7.77 -16.39 -0.56
C GLU A 34 9.18 -15.80 -0.56
N ASP A 35 9.55 -15.07 -1.61
CA ASP A 35 10.86 -14.43 -1.71
C ASP A 35 10.87 -13.01 -1.12
N GLY A 36 9.75 -12.57 -0.55
CA GLY A 36 9.64 -11.23 0.02
C GLY A 36 9.20 -10.15 -0.95
N SER A 37 9.04 -10.47 -2.23
CA SER A 37 8.59 -9.48 -3.21
C SER A 37 7.08 -9.32 -3.16
N ILE A 38 6.60 -8.14 -3.58
CA ILE A 38 5.17 -7.89 -3.70
C ILE A 38 4.76 -8.25 -5.12
N ASN A 39 3.70 -9.08 -5.22
CA ASN A 39 3.17 -9.47 -6.53
C ASN A 39 2.32 -8.32 -7.08
N PRO A 40 2.79 -7.63 -8.15
CA PRO A 40 2.08 -6.47 -8.66
C PRO A 40 0.70 -6.79 -9.25
N ASP A 41 0.48 -8.05 -9.62
CA ASP A 41 -0.82 -8.46 -10.17
C ASP A 41 -1.86 -8.75 -9.09
N MET A 42 -1.43 -8.76 -7.82
CA MET A 42 -2.30 -9.08 -6.69
C MET A 42 -2.42 -7.93 -5.71
N VAL A 43 -2.36 -6.70 -6.21
CA VAL A 43 -2.62 -5.50 -5.42
C VAL A 43 -4.06 -5.09 -5.68
N GLU A 44 -4.85 -5.00 -4.62
CA GLU A 44 -6.29 -4.79 -4.73
C GLU A 44 -6.76 -3.70 -3.78
N ILE A 45 -7.64 -2.83 -4.27
CA ILE A 45 -8.29 -1.82 -3.43
C ILE A 45 -9.51 -2.48 -2.79
N LEU A 46 -9.48 -2.63 -1.48
CA LEU A 46 -10.62 -3.18 -0.75
C LEU A 46 -11.68 -2.12 -0.51
N ARG A 47 -11.25 -0.89 -0.24
CA ARG A 47 -12.15 0.23 -0.03
C ARG A 47 -11.47 1.48 -0.54
N GLY A 48 -12.03 2.08 -1.59
CA GLY A 48 -11.48 3.28 -2.19
C GLY A 48 -12.19 4.53 -1.73
N VAL A 49 -11.61 5.67 -2.05
CA VAL A 49 -12.17 6.99 -1.77
C VAL A 49 -12.36 7.75 -3.07
N HIS A 50 -11.31 7.79 -3.87
CA HIS A 50 -11.31 8.52 -5.14
C HIS A 50 -10.22 7.91 -6.01
N PRO A 51 -10.43 7.82 -7.33
CA PRO A 51 -9.43 7.18 -8.20
C PRO A 51 -8.03 7.72 -8.04
N ALA A 52 -7.86 9.03 -7.84
CA ALA A 52 -6.53 9.63 -7.67
C ALA A 52 -5.85 9.11 -6.41
N LEU A 53 -6.58 9.01 -5.29
CA LEU A 53 -6.02 8.48 -4.05
C LEU A 53 -5.76 6.97 -4.15
N ASP A 54 -6.69 6.25 -4.77
CA ASP A 54 -6.58 4.81 -4.94
C ASP A 54 -5.34 4.46 -5.78
N GLN A 55 -5.12 5.19 -6.87
CA GLN A 55 -3.97 4.97 -7.73
C GLN A 55 -2.65 5.27 -7.02
N GLU A 56 -2.64 6.30 -6.19
CA GLU A 56 -1.44 6.64 -5.43
C GLU A 56 -1.11 5.53 -4.43
N ALA A 57 -2.12 4.98 -3.75
CA ALA A 57 -1.92 3.88 -2.82
C ALA A 57 -1.34 2.67 -3.54
N ILE A 58 -1.87 2.34 -4.71
CA ILE A 58 -1.36 1.22 -5.51
C ILE A 58 0.08 1.48 -5.94
N ARG A 59 0.38 2.71 -6.40
CA ARG A 59 1.73 3.06 -6.82
C ARG A 59 2.73 2.85 -5.69
N VAL A 60 2.40 3.30 -4.49
CA VAL A 60 3.29 3.18 -3.35
C VAL A 60 3.51 1.71 -2.99
N VAL A 61 2.45 0.91 -2.97
CA VAL A 61 2.57 -0.52 -2.68
C VAL A 61 3.49 -1.20 -3.67
N LYS A 62 3.32 -0.92 -4.97
CA LYS A 62 4.14 -1.55 -6.02
C LYS A 62 5.61 -1.11 -5.97
N SER A 63 5.89 0.03 -5.35
CA SER A 63 7.26 0.55 -5.26
C SER A 63 7.98 0.13 -3.99
N MET A 64 7.33 -0.62 -3.10
CA MET A 64 7.95 -1.06 -1.86
C MET A 64 9.11 -2.00 -2.10
N PRO A 65 10.18 -1.89 -1.29
CA PRO A 65 11.28 -2.85 -1.35
C PRO A 65 10.82 -4.22 -0.86
N LYS A 66 11.69 -5.21 -0.99
CA LYS A 66 11.37 -6.55 -0.53
C LYS A 66 11.11 -6.57 0.96
N TRP A 67 10.14 -7.37 1.34
CA TRP A 67 9.79 -7.61 2.73
C TRP A 67 10.48 -8.86 3.23
N SER A 68 10.53 -9.03 4.56
CA SER A 68 10.87 -10.32 5.13
C SER A 68 9.65 -11.22 4.94
N PRO A 69 9.77 -12.35 4.23
CA PRO A 69 8.60 -13.19 3.99
C PRO A 69 8.13 -13.85 5.28
N GLY A 70 6.83 -14.14 5.34
CA GLY A 70 6.28 -14.91 6.43
C GLY A 70 6.85 -16.32 6.42
N LYS A 71 6.88 -16.95 7.59
CA LYS A 71 7.37 -18.32 7.70
C LYS A 71 6.38 -19.17 8.48
N GLN A 72 6.26 -20.41 8.04
CA GLN A 72 5.43 -21.39 8.71
C GLN A 72 6.22 -22.69 8.74
N ARG A 73 6.50 -23.19 9.95
CA ARG A 73 7.30 -24.39 10.15
C ARG A 73 8.66 -24.31 9.45
N GLY A 74 9.29 -23.12 9.53
CA GLY A 74 10.60 -22.90 8.92
C GLY A 74 10.61 -22.66 7.44
N LYS A 75 9.45 -22.68 6.78
CA LYS A 75 9.35 -22.46 5.35
C LYS A 75 8.73 -21.11 5.06
N ALA A 76 9.27 -20.40 4.06
CA ALA A 76 8.72 -19.14 3.61
C ALA A 76 7.35 -19.39 2.99
N VAL A 77 6.38 -18.54 3.34
CA VAL A 77 5.02 -18.65 2.83
C VAL A 77 4.57 -17.29 2.34
N ARG A 78 3.62 -17.32 1.42
CA ARG A 78 2.95 -16.14 0.91
C ARG A 78 2.06 -15.57 2.00
N VAL A 79 2.05 -14.23 2.15
CA VAL A 79 1.27 -13.57 3.19
C VAL A 79 0.43 -12.46 2.56
N TYR A 80 -0.82 -12.39 2.97
CA TYR A 80 -1.75 -11.33 2.53
C TYR A 80 -1.78 -10.24 3.57
N TYR A 81 -1.52 -9.00 3.13
CA TYR A 81 -1.55 -7.83 4.01
C TYR A 81 -2.65 -6.87 3.59
N LYS A 82 -3.23 -6.22 4.59
CA LYS A 82 -4.21 -5.15 4.38
C LYS A 82 -3.66 -3.91 5.04
N LEU A 83 -3.47 -2.84 4.29
CA LEU A 83 -2.92 -1.61 4.81
C LEU A 83 -3.87 -0.44 4.58
N PRO A 84 -4.10 0.39 5.61
CA PRO A 84 -4.80 1.65 5.42
C PRO A 84 -3.82 2.72 4.97
N PHE A 85 -4.17 3.42 3.89
CA PHE A 85 -3.43 4.59 3.43
C PHE A 85 -4.25 5.81 3.77
N ARG A 86 -3.79 6.59 4.72
CA ARG A 86 -4.52 7.77 5.18
C ARG A 86 -4.10 9.00 4.39
N PHE A 87 -5.06 9.60 3.70
CA PHE A 87 -4.85 10.86 2.97
C PHE A 87 -5.61 11.94 3.71
N THR A 88 -4.88 12.82 4.37
CA THR A 88 -5.47 13.85 5.20
C THR A 88 -4.99 15.22 4.76
N LEU A 89 -5.92 16.14 4.60
CA LEU A 89 -5.60 17.54 4.30
C LEU A 89 -5.35 18.30 5.60
N LYS A 90 -4.44 19.25 5.55
CA LYS A 90 -4.16 20.11 6.71
C LYS A 90 -4.91 21.42 6.61
#